data_1705cdf83e1e5ee501b2576828313e79
#
_entry.id   1705cdf83e1e5ee501b2576828313e79
#
_cell.length_a   1.000
_cell.length_b   1.000
_cell.length_c   1.000
_cell.angle_alpha   90.00
_cell.angle_beta   90.00
_cell.angle_gamma   90.00
#
_symmetry.space_group_name_H-M   'P 1'
#
loop_
_entity.id
_entity.type
_entity.pdbx_description
1 polymer ?
#
loop_
_entity_poly.entity_id
_entity_poly.type
_entity_poly.pdbx_seq_one_letter_code
_entity_poly.pdbx_strand_id
1 'polypeptide(L)'
;MNRLVALRLAPPTLLAALLAACATTPTKVAEAPRPAPVAQLPYEWTSGQAPKATQQAKAQFGSLALKPGQYLWAASIPDAPAKVVIDRLQQLMFVYKGDTLVGVSTISSGKKGKETPLGYWKVFRKQVKGFSRKYDNAPMPYMQMYDEMGIAFHGGALPGYPASHGCVRLPIEFAKKLYPLTAMGTEVVIEG
;
A
#
# COMPACT_ATOMS: atom_id res chain seq x y z
N MET A 1 -77.24 22.60 -65.63
CA MET A 1 -77.94 21.60 -64.74
C MET A 1 -76.96 21.35 -63.57
N ASN A 2 -77.10 22.15 -62.52
CA ASN A 2 -76.22 22.12 -61.36
C ASN A 2 -76.93 21.37 -60.24
N ARG A 3 -76.30 20.35 -59.70
CA ARG A 3 -76.66 19.73 -58.47
C ARG A 3 -75.73 20.20 -57.38
N LEU A 4 -76.24 20.97 -56.43
CA LEU A 4 -75.64 21.35 -55.15
C LEU A 4 -75.66 20.12 -54.24
N VAL A 5 -74.49 19.70 -53.82
CA VAL A 5 -74.31 18.72 -52.76
C VAL A 5 -74.04 19.48 -51.43
N ALA A 6 -74.96 19.35 -50.50
CA ALA A 6 -74.86 19.96 -49.17
C ALA A 6 -73.86 19.20 -48.31
N LEU A 7 -72.81 19.83 -47.87
CA LEU A 7 -71.87 19.30 -46.93
C LEU A 7 -72.41 19.49 -45.51
N ARG A 8 -72.68 18.39 -44.82
CA ARG A 8 -73.05 18.39 -43.41
C ARG A 8 -71.82 18.43 -42.54
N LEU A 9 -71.66 19.51 -41.79
CA LEU A 9 -70.65 19.59 -40.71
C LEU A 9 -71.10 18.76 -39.52
N ALA A 10 -70.23 17.86 -39.08
CA ALA A 10 -70.39 17.14 -37.82
C ALA A 10 -69.65 17.93 -36.70
N PRO A 11 -70.12 17.91 -35.45
CA PRO A 11 -69.43 18.69 -34.37
C PRO A 11 -68.15 17.99 -33.87
N PRO A 12 -67.19 18.72 -33.37
CA PRO A 12 -65.94 18.13 -32.81
C PRO A 12 -66.19 17.49 -31.43
N THR A 13 -65.97 16.22 -31.34
CA THR A 13 -65.88 15.51 -30.06
C THR A 13 -64.63 15.89 -29.33
N LEU A 14 -64.77 16.55 -28.18
CA LEU A 14 -63.64 16.80 -27.25
C LEU A 14 -63.15 15.46 -26.67
N LEU A 15 -61.97 15.03 -27.08
CA LEU A 15 -61.27 13.93 -26.48
C LEU A 15 -60.46 14.47 -25.29
N ALA A 16 -60.95 14.24 -24.06
CA ALA A 16 -60.24 14.57 -22.84
C ALA A 16 -59.09 13.55 -22.66
N ALA A 17 -57.85 13.97 -22.91
CA ALA A 17 -56.66 13.17 -22.62
C ALA A 17 -56.40 13.21 -21.11
N LEU A 18 -56.64 12.10 -20.42
CA LEU A 18 -56.16 11.86 -19.05
C LEU A 18 -54.62 11.67 -19.11
N LEU A 19 -53.89 12.68 -18.69
CA LEU A 19 -52.47 12.56 -18.38
C LEU A 19 -52.31 11.82 -17.04
N ALA A 20 -52.06 10.50 -17.10
CA ALA A 20 -51.62 9.74 -15.95
C ALA A 20 -50.16 10.14 -15.64
N ALA A 21 -49.99 10.97 -14.63
CA ALA A 21 -48.64 11.27 -14.07
C ALA A 21 -48.12 10.02 -13.38
N CYS A 22 -47.20 9.29 -14.02
CA CYS A 22 -46.37 8.28 -13.37
C CYS A 22 -45.47 8.97 -12.38
N ALA A 23 -45.86 9.02 -11.12
CA ALA A 23 -44.97 9.41 -10.02
C ALA A 23 -43.90 8.29 -9.84
N THR A 24 -42.73 8.46 -10.45
CA THR A 24 -41.59 7.62 -10.16
C THR A 24 -41.04 8.03 -8.77
N THR A 25 -41.38 7.24 -7.76
CA THR A 25 -40.76 7.32 -6.45
C THR A 25 -39.25 7.06 -6.62
N PRO A 26 -38.35 7.95 -6.13
CA PRO A 26 -36.92 7.70 -6.19
C PRO A 26 -36.62 6.46 -5.32
N THR A 27 -36.21 5.38 -5.97
CA THR A 27 -35.70 4.20 -5.28
C THR A 27 -34.43 4.65 -4.53
N LYS A 28 -34.51 4.69 -3.21
CA LYS A 28 -33.35 4.93 -2.34
C LYS A 28 -32.33 3.83 -2.62
N VAL A 29 -31.30 4.14 -3.41
CA VAL A 29 -30.15 3.25 -3.60
C VAL A 29 -29.61 2.97 -2.20
N ALA A 30 -29.66 1.73 -1.77
CA ALA A 30 -29.07 1.31 -0.51
C ALA A 30 -27.58 1.61 -0.58
N GLU A 31 -27.12 2.56 0.24
CA GLU A 31 -25.69 2.85 0.42
C GLU A 31 -25.02 1.54 0.84
N ALA A 32 -24.01 1.10 0.05
CA ALA A 32 -23.25 -0.08 0.37
C ALA A 32 -22.70 0.06 1.81
N PRO A 33 -22.74 -1.00 2.62
CA PRO A 33 -22.27 -0.91 4.01
C PRO A 33 -20.85 -0.37 4.01
N ARG A 34 -20.66 0.74 4.72
CA ARG A 34 -19.35 1.36 4.94
C ARG A 34 -18.45 0.31 5.57
N PRO A 35 -17.25 0.01 5.00
CA PRO A 35 -16.35 -0.97 5.61
C PRO A 35 -16.14 -0.60 7.07
N ALA A 36 -16.24 -1.60 7.95
CA ALA A 36 -16.01 -1.42 9.39
C ALA A 36 -14.66 -0.73 9.60
N PRO A 37 -14.53 0.18 10.59
CA PRO A 37 -13.26 0.81 10.92
C PRO A 37 -12.23 -0.30 11.14
N VAL A 38 -11.17 -0.32 10.34
CA VAL A 38 -10.03 -1.20 10.58
C VAL A 38 -9.54 -0.85 11.98
N ALA A 39 -9.53 -1.82 12.90
CA ALA A 39 -9.02 -1.59 14.25
C ALA A 39 -7.67 -0.89 14.12
N GLN A 40 -7.59 0.35 14.59
CA GLN A 40 -6.35 1.12 14.54
C GLN A 40 -5.37 0.41 15.46
N LEU A 41 -4.36 -0.22 14.85
CA LEU A 41 -3.23 -0.73 15.61
C LEU A 41 -2.62 0.45 16.37
N PRO A 42 -2.20 0.28 17.62
CA PRO A 42 -1.67 1.35 18.44
C PRO A 42 -0.25 1.72 17.97
N TYR A 43 -0.15 2.48 16.90
CA TYR A 43 1.11 3.03 16.44
C TYR A 43 1.63 4.05 17.45
N GLU A 44 2.90 3.93 17.82
CA GLU A 44 3.62 4.95 18.58
C GLU A 44 3.78 6.23 17.75
N TRP A 45 4.06 6.06 16.45
CA TRP A 45 4.08 7.13 15.46
C TRP A 45 3.68 6.61 14.08
N THR A 46 2.87 7.39 13.36
CA THR A 46 2.46 7.08 12.00
C THR A 46 2.18 8.34 11.19
N SER A 47 2.53 8.32 9.92
CA SER A 47 2.08 9.28 8.89
C SER A 47 0.94 8.72 8.03
N GLY A 48 0.46 7.51 8.34
CA GLY A 48 -0.57 6.80 7.61
C GLY A 48 -0.07 6.02 6.39
N GLN A 49 1.23 6.01 6.13
CA GLN A 49 1.77 5.31 4.96
C GLN A 49 1.80 3.79 5.13
N ALA A 50 2.15 3.28 6.32
CA ALA A 50 2.15 1.83 6.56
C ALA A 50 0.74 1.22 6.53
N PRO A 51 -0.30 1.79 7.18
CA PRO A 51 -1.67 1.34 7.01
C PRO A 51 -2.16 1.36 5.56
N LYS A 52 -1.86 2.44 4.82
CA LYS A 52 -2.19 2.56 3.38
C LYS A 52 -1.48 1.47 2.56
N ALA A 53 -0.19 1.26 2.80
CA ALA A 53 0.59 0.22 2.12
C ALA A 53 0.04 -1.18 2.40
N THR A 54 -0.37 -1.45 3.64
CA THR A 54 -1.03 -2.72 4.01
C THR A 54 -2.34 -2.93 3.24
N GLN A 55 -3.17 -1.90 3.08
CA GLN A 55 -4.41 -1.99 2.30
C GLN A 55 -4.12 -2.24 0.82
N GLN A 56 -3.17 -1.50 0.23
CA GLN A 56 -2.75 -1.68 -1.16
C GLN A 56 -2.19 -3.09 -1.40
N ALA A 57 -1.35 -3.58 -0.50
CA ALA A 57 -0.77 -4.91 -0.59
C ALA A 57 -1.83 -6.02 -0.53
N LYS A 58 -2.84 -5.89 0.35
CA LYS A 58 -3.98 -6.81 0.41
C LYS A 58 -4.81 -6.79 -0.87
N ALA A 59 -5.05 -5.61 -1.44
CA ALA A 59 -5.78 -5.47 -2.70
C ALA A 59 -5.02 -6.09 -3.88
N GLN A 60 -3.69 -5.94 -3.92
CA GLN A 60 -2.86 -6.39 -5.04
C GLN A 60 -2.46 -7.87 -4.94
N PHE A 61 -2.08 -8.34 -3.77
CA PHE A 61 -1.51 -9.67 -3.55
C PHE A 61 -2.43 -10.62 -2.77
N GLY A 62 -3.55 -10.13 -2.26
CA GLY A 62 -4.45 -10.91 -1.41
C GLY A 62 -3.97 -10.96 0.05
N SER A 63 -3.88 -12.16 0.63
CA SER A 63 -3.48 -12.32 2.04
C SER A 63 -2.03 -11.92 2.29
N LEU A 64 -1.79 -11.18 3.38
CA LEU A 64 -0.46 -10.86 3.89
C LEU A 64 -0.05 -11.75 5.09
N ALA A 65 -0.66 -12.92 5.26
CA ALA A 65 -0.28 -13.91 6.27
C ALA A 65 1.05 -14.58 5.89
N LEU A 66 2.11 -13.78 5.79
CA LEU A 66 3.44 -14.22 5.42
C LEU A 66 4.16 -14.84 6.62
N LYS A 67 4.74 -16.02 6.44
CA LYS A 67 5.67 -16.61 7.41
C LYS A 67 7.01 -15.86 7.39
N PRO A 68 7.78 -15.89 8.49
CA PRO A 68 9.12 -15.30 8.51
C PRO A 68 9.98 -15.77 7.33
N GLY A 69 10.60 -14.82 6.64
CA GLY A 69 11.42 -15.11 5.44
C GLY A 69 10.63 -15.09 4.12
N GLN A 70 9.30 -15.04 4.16
CA GLN A 70 8.48 -14.94 2.96
C GLN A 70 8.32 -13.49 2.49
N TYR A 71 8.12 -13.32 1.19
CA TYR A 71 7.86 -12.04 0.56
C TYR A 71 7.00 -12.21 -0.71
N LEU A 72 6.39 -11.12 -1.14
CA LEU A 72 5.65 -10.98 -2.40
C LEU A 72 6.37 -9.98 -3.29
N TRP A 73 6.32 -10.20 -4.60
CA TRP A 73 7.00 -9.35 -5.57
C TRP A 73 6.18 -9.23 -6.84
N ALA A 74 6.02 -8.01 -7.37
CA ALA A 74 5.28 -7.76 -8.59
C ALA A 74 6.02 -8.31 -9.82
N ALA A 75 5.27 -8.79 -10.80
CA ALA A 75 5.83 -9.30 -12.06
C ALA A 75 6.45 -8.20 -12.92
N SER A 76 5.92 -6.98 -12.85
CA SER A 76 6.40 -5.80 -13.58
C SER A 76 6.80 -4.70 -12.61
N ILE A 77 7.92 -4.05 -12.90
CA ILE A 77 8.48 -2.98 -12.08
C ILE A 77 8.63 -1.74 -12.97
N PRO A 78 7.90 -0.64 -12.70
CA PRO A 78 8.01 0.57 -13.50
C PRO A 78 9.38 1.25 -13.28
N ASP A 79 9.81 2.00 -14.29
CA ASP A 79 10.98 2.87 -14.15
C ASP A 79 10.57 4.21 -13.49
N ALA A 80 10.71 4.25 -12.19
CA ALA A 80 10.36 5.40 -11.35
C ALA A 80 11.25 5.40 -10.07
N PRO A 81 11.37 6.51 -9.34
CA PRO A 81 12.09 6.53 -8.07
C PRO A 81 11.55 5.51 -7.07
N ALA A 82 12.45 4.90 -6.30
CA ALA A 82 12.05 3.97 -5.24
C ALA A 82 11.70 4.71 -3.95
N LYS A 83 10.76 4.15 -3.19
CA LYS A 83 10.45 4.50 -1.80
C LYS A 83 10.23 3.23 -1.00
N VAL A 84 10.66 3.24 0.26
CA VAL A 84 10.50 2.14 1.19
C VAL A 84 9.62 2.60 2.35
N VAL A 85 8.60 1.81 2.70
CA VAL A 85 7.79 2.01 3.91
C VAL A 85 7.96 0.79 4.80
N ILE A 86 8.29 1.01 6.06
CA ILE A 86 8.50 -0.05 7.06
C ILE A 86 7.43 0.08 8.13
N ASP A 87 6.67 -0.98 8.32
CA ASP A 87 5.74 -1.15 9.43
C ASP A 87 6.43 -1.99 10.50
N ARG A 88 6.94 -1.32 11.52
CA ARG A 88 7.64 -1.96 12.65
C ARG A 88 6.68 -2.79 13.50
N LEU A 89 5.40 -2.37 13.57
CA LEU A 89 4.38 -3.05 14.37
C LEU A 89 3.96 -4.37 13.72
N GLN A 90 3.70 -4.38 12.40
CA GLN A 90 3.34 -5.59 11.67
C GLN A 90 4.55 -6.40 11.19
N GLN A 91 5.76 -5.92 11.40
CA GLN A 91 7.00 -6.52 10.90
C GLN A 91 6.97 -6.74 9.39
N LEU A 92 6.57 -5.71 8.65
CA LEU A 92 6.49 -5.70 7.19
C LEU A 92 7.29 -4.53 6.59
N MET A 93 7.85 -4.77 5.42
CA MET A 93 8.42 -3.74 4.55
C MET A 93 7.66 -3.73 3.22
N PHE A 94 7.34 -2.55 2.74
CA PHE A 94 6.70 -2.28 1.46
C PHE A 94 7.65 -1.49 0.56
N VAL A 95 7.77 -1.88 -0.70
CA VAL A 95 8.64 -1.24 -1.69
C VAL A 95 7.79 -0.68 -2.80
N TYR A 96 8.01 0.60 -3.09
CA TYR A 96 7.35 1.32 -4.18
C TYR A 96 8.34 1.73 -5.26
N LYS A 97 7.84 1.83 -6.49
CA LYS A 97 8.46 2.53 -7.62
C LYS A 97 7.45 3.56 -8.13
N GLY A 98 7.70 4.85 -7.85
CA GLY A 98 6.67 5.87 -7.91
C GLY A 98 5.51 5.54 -6.97
N ASP A 99 4.28 5.50 -7.49
CA ASP A 99 3.08 5.15 -6.73
C ASP A 99 2.73 3.65 -6.78
N THR A 100 3.52 2.85 -7.52
CA THR A 100 3.27 1.42 -7.70
C THR A 100 3.94 0.61 -6.60
N LEU A 101 3.17 -0.18 -5.85
CA LEU A 101 3.69 -1.16 -4.91
C LEU A 101 4.30 -2.34 -5.68
N VAL A 102 5.60 -2.58 -5.51
CA VAL A 102 6.33 -3.63 -6.23
C VAL A 102 6.82 -4.78 -5.36
N GLY A 103 6.82 -4.61 -4.05
CA GLY A 103 7.26 -5.67 -3.14
C GLY A 103 6.73 -5.51 -1.73
N VAL A 104 6.48 -6.65 -1.07
CA VAL A 104 6.13 -6.75 0.35
C VAL A 104 6.96 -7.86 0.96
N SER A 105 7.59 -7.62 2.10
CA SER A 105 8.41 -8.61 2.79
C SER A 105 8.18 -8.62 4.28
N THR A 106 8.27 -9.79 4.89
CA THR A 106 8.49 -9.88 6.34
C THR A 106 9.86 -9.31 6.71
N ILE A 107 9.95 -8.74 7.91
CA ILE A 107 11.19 -8.19 8.45
C ILE A 107 11.48 -8.73 9.85
N SER A 108 12.67 -8.42 10.36
CA SER A 108 12.97 -8.48 11.80
C SER A 108 13.65 -7.16 12.19
N SER A 109 12.89 -6.29 12.85
CA SER A 109 13.33 -4.98 13.31
C SER A 109 14.13 -5.06 14.61
N GLY A 110 14.48 -3.91 15.19
CA GLY A 110 15.17 -3.79 16.48
C GLY A 110 14.32 -4.36 17.62
N LYS A 111 14.97 -5.13 18.51
CA LYS A 111 14.37 -5.66 19.74
C LYS A 111 14.15 -4.56 20.77
N LYS A 112 13.38 -4.87 21.84
CA LYS A 112 13.15 -3.98 22.97
C LYS A 112 14.47 -3.42 23.55
N GLY A 113 14.53 -2.11 23.73
CA GLY A 113 15.72 -1.35 24.16
C GLY A 113 16.78 -1.14 23.04
N LYS A 114 16.49 -1.56 21.82
CA LYS A 114 17.29 -1.34 20.59
C LYS A 114 16.35 -1.19 19.39
N GLU A 115 15.28 -0.46 19.58
CA GLU A 115 14.22 -0.28 18.58
C GLU A 115 14.78 0.35 17.29
N THR A 116 14.20 -0.04 16.17
CA THR A 116 14.42 0.65 14.91
C THR A 116 13.78 2.04 14.98
N PRO A 117 14.50 3.15 14.71
CA PRO A 117 13.99 4.49 14.86
C PRO A 117 12.83 4.77 13.90
N LEU A 118 11.78 5.42 14.40
CA LEU A 118 10.63 5.87 13.62
C LEU A 118 10.94 7.16 12.87
N GLY A 119 10.15 7.48 11.83
CA GLY A 119 10.23 8.75 11.12
C GLY A 119 10.60 8.63 9.66
N TYR A 120 11.07 9.76 9.11
CA TYR A 120 11.49 9.90 7.72
C TYR A 120 13.00 9.87 7.60
N TRP A 121 13.49 9.03 6.71
CA TRP A 121 14.91 8.78 6.51
C TRP A 121 15.25 8.78 5.02
N LYS A 122 16.53 8.81 4.69
CA LYS A 122 17.04 8.64 3.33
C LYS A 122 18.23 7.71 3.32
N VAL A 123 18.27 6.82 2.33
CA VAL A 123 19.46 5.98 2.13
C VAL A 123 20.64 6.86 1.75
N PHE A 124 21.73 6.79 2.51
CA PHE A 124 22.95 7.56 2.23
C PHE A 124 24.21 6.70 2.03
N ARG A 125 24.11 5.38 2.26
CA ARG A 125 25.22 4.46 2.03
C ARG A 125 24.68 3.09 1.63
N LYS A 126 25.34 2.48 0.63
CA LYS A 126 24.97 1.14 0.12
C LYS A 126 26.22 0.28 -0.05
N GLN A 127 26.14 -1.00 0.34
CA GLN A 127 27.22 -1.98 0.18
C GLN A 127 26.63 -3.37 -0.08
N VAL A 128 27.06 -4.05 -1.16
CA VAL A 128 26.64 -5.45 -1.43
C VAL A 128 27.17 -6.38 -0.34
N LYS A 129 28.43 -6.21 0.06
CA LYS A 129 29.06 -6.95 1.15
C LYS A 129 29.31 -5.98 2.31
N GLY A 130 28.23 -5.68 3.08
CA GLY A 130 28.31 -4.85 4.27
C GLY A 130 28.68 -5.68 5.51
N PHE A 131 29.23 -4.99 6.50
CA PHE A 131 29.55 -5.56 7.81
C PHE A 131 29.25 -4.54 8.91
N SER A 132 28.81 -5.03 10.06
CA SER A 132 28.59 -4.20 11.24
C SER A 132 29.94 -3.85 11.89
N ARG A 133 30.24 -2.56 12.01
CA ARG A 133 31.43 -2.12 12.78
C ARG A 133 31.25 -2.23 14.30
N LYS A 134 30.00 -2.33 14.75
CA LYS A 134 29.62 -2.29 16.16
C LYS A 134 29.39 -3.68 16.76
N TYR A 135 29.13 -4.68 15.93
CA TYR A 135 28.73 -6.02 16.37
C TYR A 135 29.57 -7.07 15.64
N ASP A 136 30.79 -7.32 16.11
CA ASP A 136 31.71 -8.40 15.71
C ASP A 136 31.80 -8.64 14.21
N ASN A 137 31.82 -7.57 13.42
CA ASN A 137 31.82 -7.65 11.96
C ASN A 137 30.70 -8.54 11.38
N ALA A 138 29.56 -8.61 12.07
CA ALA A 138 28.41 -9.38 11.60
C ALA A 138 28.07 -9.05 10.13
N PRO A 139 27.86 -10.05 9.26
CA PRO A 139 27.55 -9.82 7.86
C PRO A 139 26.22 -9.08 7.67
N MET A 140 26.22 -8.08 6.82
CA MET A 140 25.05 -7.29 6.43
C MET A 140 24.94 -7.26 4.90
N PRO A 141 24.64 -8.38 4.22
CA PRO A 141 24.57 -8.42 2.76
C PRO A 141 23.50 -7.49 2.23
N TYR A 142 23.78 -6.81 1.11
CA TYR A 142 22.91 -5.81 0.48
C TYR A 142 22.50 -4.67 1.41
N MET A 143 23.43 -4.25 2.27
CA MET A 143 23.25 -3.19 3.26
C MET A 143 22.88 -1.87 2.60
N GLN A 144 21.89 -1.20 3.17
CA GLN A 144 21.45 0.14 2.82
C GLN A 144 21.23 0.93 4.12
N MET A 145 22.15 1.85 4.40
CA MET A 145 22.17 2.62 5.63
C MET A 145 21.38 3.92 5.47
N TYR A 146 20.57 4.22 6.46
CA TYR A 146 19.70 5.40 6.47
C TYR A 146 19.80 6.23 7.76
N ASP A 147 20.52 5.75 8.75
CA ASP A 147 20.73 6.43 10.03
C ASP A 147 22.23 6.52 10.34
N GLU A 148 22.69 7.70 10.79
CA GLU A 148 24.11 7.98 11.06
C GLU A 148 24.70 7.16 12.21
N MET A 149 23.84 6.63 13.10
CA MET A 149 24.25 5.70 14.16
C MET A 149 24.57 4.29 13.62
N GLY A 150 24.48 4.09 12.31
CA GLY A 150 24.82 2.84 11.64
C GLY A 150 23.65 1.89 11.46
N ILE A 151 22.42 2.38 11.55
CA ILE A 151 21.22 1.56 11.31
C ILE A 151 20.95 1.47 9.81
N ALA A 152 20.65 0.27 9.36
CA ALA A 152 20.43 -0.07 7.96
C ALA A 152 19.35 -1.14 7.80
N PHE A 153 18.85 -1.30 6.61
CA PHE A 153 18.19 -2.56 6.24
C PHE A 153 19.15 -3.41 5.38
N HIS A 154 19.12 -4.72 5.60
CA HIS A 154 20.05 -5.67 4.98
C HIS A 154 19.51 -7.10 5.02
N GLY A 155 20.08 -8.00 4.22
CA GLY A 155 19.75 -9.43 4.30
C GLY A 155 20.21 -10.07 5.61
N GLY A 156 19.38 -10.92 6.22
CA GLY A 156 19.71 -11.59 7.47
C GLY A 156 18.67 -12.59 7.92
N ALA A 157 18.90 -13.27 9.04
CA ALA A 157 17.96 -14.22 9.62
C ALA A 157 16.73 -13.50 10.21
N LEU A 158 15.55 -14.06 9.94
CA LEU A 158 14.25 -13.59 10.42
C LEU A 158 13.64 -14.64 11.35
N PRO A 159 13.73 -14.46 12.68
CA PRO A 159 13.13 -15.41 13.64
C PRO A 159 11.61 -15.27 13.77
N GLY A 160 11.00 -14.24 13.15
CA GLY A 160 9.55 -13.97 13.22
C GLY A 160 9.14 -12.95 14.26
N TYR A 161 10.12 -12.30 14.89
CA TYR A 161 9.93 -11.23 15.88
C TYR A 161 11.08 -10.21 15.79
N PRO A 162 10.93 -9.02 16.40
CA PRO A 162 12.02 -8.04 16.50
C PRO A 162 13.22 -8.63 17.26
N ALA A 163 14.38 -8.79 16.59
CA ALA A 163 15.55 -9.46 17.15
C ALA A 163 16.87 -8.75 16.87
N SER A 164 16.86 -7.65 16.11
CA SER A 164 18.09 -6.93 15.78
C SER A 164 18.49 -5.94 16.88
N HIS A 165 19.62 -5.24 16.65
CA HIS A 165 20.06 -4.15 17.51
C HIS A 165 19.74 -2.76 16.89
N GLY A 166 18.65 -2.67 16.13
CA GLY A 166 18.17 -1.46 15.47
C GLY A 166 18.05 -1.60 13.95
N CYS A 167 18.87 -2.40 13.31
CA CYS A 167 18.76 -2.67 11.88
C CYS A 167 17.46 -3.41 11.53
N VAL A 168 17.06 -3.33 10.27
CA VAL A 168 15.92 -4.07 9.71
C VAL A 168 16.47 -5.23 8.88
N ARG A 169 16.27 -6.46 9.36
CA ARG A 169 16.67 -7.66 8.61
C ARG A 169 15.61 -8.05 7.61
N LEU A 170 16.04 -8.45 6.44
CA LEU A 170 15.22 -8.88 5.29
C LEU A 170 15.60 -10.31 4.86
N PRO A 171 14.71 -11.06 4.23
CA PRO A 171 15.10 -12.25 3.48
C PRO A 171 16.22 -11.87 2.49
N ILE A 172 17.26 -12.67 2.40
CA ILE A 172 18.45 -12.36 1.58
C ILE A 172 18.06 -12.13 0.11
N GLU A 173 17.18 -12.96 -0.44
CA GLU A 173 16.72 -12.84 -1.82
C GLU A 173 15.87 -11.58 -2.04
N PHE A 174 15.10 -11.16 -1.04
CA PHE A 174 14.37 -9.88 -1.12
C PHE A 174 15.35 -8.69 -1.07
N ALA A 175 16.31 -8.71 -0.15
CA ALA A 175 17.34 -7.67 -0.06
C ALA A 175 18.16 -7.56 -1.36
N LYS A 176 18.48 -8.69 -2.01
CA LYS A 176 19.13 -8.74 -3.31
C LYS A 176 18.29 -8.09 -4.42
N LYS A 177 16.98 -8.38 -4.46
CA LYS A 177 16.04 -7.75 -5.42
C LYS A 177 15.86 -6.25 -5.17
N LEU A 178 15.77 -5.83 -3.90
CA LEU A 178 15.58 -4.44 -3.50
C LEU A 178 16.81 -3.57 -3.82
N TYR A 179 18.02 -4.11 -3.65
CA TYR A 179 19.26 -3.37 -3.74
C TYR A 179 19.43 -2.58 -5.05
N PRO A 180 19.20 -3.14 -6.25
CA PRO A 180 19.33 -2.39 -7.50
C PRO A 180 18.19 -1.37 -7.74
N LEU A 181 17.05 -1.50 -7.08
CA LEU A 181 15.90 -0.60 -7.27
C LEU A 181 16.05 0.72 -6.51
N THR A 182 16.84 0.73 -5.47
CA THR A 182 17.09 1.91 -4.62
C THR A 182 18.35 2.64 -5.04
N ALA A 183 18.44 3.93 -4.71
CA ALA A 183 19.61 4.78 -4.92
C ALA A 183 19.97 5.52 -3.62
N MET A 184 21.07 6.25 -3.65
CA MET A 184 21.34 7.27 -2.62
C MET A 184 20.23 8.31 -2.66
N GLY A 185 19.71 8.70 -1.50
CA GLY A 185 18.54 9.60 -1.40
C GLY A 185 17.19 8.89 -1.45
N THR A 186 17.10 7.56 -1.69
CA THR A 186 15.85 6.81 -1.60
C THR A 186 15.18 7.06 -0.25
N GLU A 187 13.91 7.48 -0.29
CA GLU A 187 13.09 7.74 0.90
C GLU A 187 12.77 6.44 1.63
N VAL A 188 12.88 6.51 2.96
CA VAL A 188 12.52 5.43 3.88
C VAL A 188 11.62 6.01 4.96
N VAL A 189 10.42 5.48 5.09
CA VAL A 189 9.45 5.85 6.13
C VAL A 189 9.31 4.67 7.07
N ILE A 190 9.47 4.90 8.37
CA ILE A 190 9.39 3.85 9.39
C ILE A 190 8.30 4.24 10.38
N GLU A 191 7.26 3.44 10.44
CA GLU A 191 6.09 3.61 11.30
C GLU A 191 5.97 2.42 12.28
N GLY A 192 5.32 2.64 13.43
CA GLY A 192 5.10 1.56 14.41
C GLY A 192 4.57 2.01 15.75
#